data_3ced11d8e5482075a608f5f1f9850cb4
#
_entry.id   3ced11d8e5482075a608f5f1f9850cb4
#
_cell.length_a   1.000
_cell.length_b   1.000
_cell.length_c   1.000
_cell.angle_alpha   90.00
_cell.angle_beta   90.00
_cell.angle_gamma   90.00
#
_symmetry.space_group_name_H-M   'P 1'
#
loop_
_entity.id
_entity.type
_entity.pdbx_description
1 polymer ?
#
loop_
_entity_poly.entity_id
_entity_poly.type
_entity_poly.pdbx_seq_one_letter_code
_entity_poly.pdbx_strand_id
1 'polypeptide(L)'
;MQRVRMQVGAEFKKRETWMERPLTIAVLDTGIGSHPDLKDSILCFRDFSGGKVSAYDDNGHGTHICGILCGNGQMSGGRLRGMAPGCRLVVGKVLDEKGDGMTETMLAGMEWVLDNRERFQIRVLNISVGISRLRQTQKLRALKQMTQRAWEEGIVVVCAAGNRGPGDGTISSLGDGRKVITVGCHDGAFYRGNPNRCETYSGRGDAASGEKKPDLVAPGTDILSCNAGCKMQYGTIINPYIAKSG
;
A
#
# COMPACT_ATOMS: atom_id res chain seq x y z
N MET A 1 8.36 4.43 10.93
CA MET A 1 8.68 3.01 10.62
C MET A 1 9.36 2.25 11.77
N GLN A 2 10.35 2.79 12.49
CA GLN A 2 11.00 2.06 13.59
C GLN A 2 9.99 1.54 14.64
N ARG A 3 9.07 2.41 15.12
CA ARG A 3 7.97 2.01 16.02
C ARG A 3 7.14 0.85 15.45
N VAL A 4 6.74 0.95 14.18
CA VAL A 4 5.90 -0.09 13.53
C VAL A 4 6.61 -1.43 13.54
N ARG A 5 7.89 -1.46 13.13
CA ARG A 5 8.69 -2.71 13.13
C ARG A 5 8.78 -3.35 14.53
N MET A 6 8.99 -2.53 15.55
CA MET A 6 9.02 -3.01 16.94
C MET A 6 7.67 -3.61 17.37
N GLN A 7 6.56 -2.93 17.05
CA GLN A 7 5.21 -3.39 17.41
C GLN A 7 4.83 -4.72 16.75
N VAL A 8 5.20 -4.91 15.47
CA VAL A 8 4.88 -6.15 14.75
C VAL A 8 5.97 -7.22 14.86
N GLY A 9 7.01 -6.99 15.69
CA GLY A 9 8.09 -7.95 15.90
C GLY A 9 8.99 -8.16 14.67
N ALA A 10 8.97 -7.22 13.71
CA ALA A 10 9.81 -7.29 12.51
C ALA A 10 11.22 -6.75 12.80
N GLU A 11 12.02 -7.55 13.49
CA GLU A 11 13.45 -7.31 13.64
C GLU A 11 14.20 -8.01 12.50
N PHE A 12 14.88 -7.20 11.68
CA PHE A 12 15.75 -7.75 10.64
C PHE A 12 17.02 -8.30 11.28
N LYS A 13 17.06 -9.60 11.50
CA LYS A 13 18.32 -10.30 11.77
C LYS A 13 19.23 -10.13 10.56
N LYS A 14 20.55 -10.03 10.79
CA LYS A 14 21.57 -9.85 9.75
C LYS A 14 21.31 -10.79 8.57
N ARG A 15 21.21 -10.20 7.35
CA ARG A 15 21.27 -10.80 6.02
C ARG A 15 20.76 -12.24 5.98
N GLU A 16 19.46 -12.41 5.86
CA GLU A 16 18.86 -13.71 5.67
C GLU A 16 18.90 -14.09 4.17
N THR A 17 19.14 -15.36 3.90
CA THR A 17 19.30 -15.95 2.55
C THR A 17 18.15 -15.74 1.58
N TRP A 18 16.95 -15.33 2.08
CA TRP A 18 15.80 -14.97 1.23
C TRP A 18 16.00 -13.66 0.44
N MET A 19 17.01 -12.84 0.77
CA MET A 19 17.40 -11.67 -0.02
C MET A 19 18.11 -12.00 -1.34
N GLU A 20 18.48 -13.26 -1.57
CA GLU A 20 19.16 -13.67 -2.80
C GLU A 20 18.23 -13.61 -4.03
N ARG A 21 16.91 -13.63 -3.81
CA ARG A 21 15.89 -13.39 -4.85
C ARG A 21 14.90 -12.32 -4.34
N PRO A 22 15.11 -11.04 -4.69
CA PRO A 22 14.26 -9.98 -4.18
C PRO A 22 12.82 -10.19 -4.64
N LEU A 23 11.90 -10.18 -3.68
CA LEU A 23 10.46 -10.24 -3.93
C LEU A 23 10.01 -8.98 -4.68
N THR A 24 9.15 -9.13 -5.67
CA THR A 24 8.52 -7.99 -6.36
C THR A 24 7.11 -7.78 -5.83
N ILE A 25 6.82 -6.56 -5.45
CA ILE A 25 5.52 -6.08 -4.98
C ILE A 25 4.95 -5.14 -6.05
N ALA A 26 3.75 -5.43 -6.53
CA ALA A 26 2.97 -4.49 -7.32
C ALA A 26 2.20 -3.55 -6.38
N VAL A 27 2.16 -2.26 -6.71
CA VAL A 27 1.42 -1.22 -5.97
C VAL A 27 0.52 -0.49 -6.93
N LEU A 28 -0.79 -0.51 -6.68
CA LEU A 28 -1.78 0.30 -7.40
C LEU A 28 -2.26 1.43 -6.49
N ASP A 29 -1.82 2.66 -6.81
CA ASP A 29 -1.99 3.83 -5.94
C ASP A 29 -1.91 5.15 -6.75
N THR A 30 -1.55 6.28 -6.11
CA THR A 30 -1.40 7.61 -6.73
C THR A 30 -0.11 7.78 -7.54
N GLY A 31 0.75 6.76 -7.57
CA GLY A 31 2.03 6.80 -8.28
C GLY A 31 3.23 6.60 -7.37
N ILE A 32 4.41 7.00 -7.85
CA ILE A 32 5.66 7.00 -7.09
C ILE A 32 6.55 8.16 -7.52
N GLY A 33 6.92 9.01 -6.57
CA GLY A 33 7.83 10.13 -6.77
C GLY A 33 9.30 9.71 -6.66
N SER A 34 10.18 10.56 -7.16
CA SER A 34 11.62 10.37 -7.01
C SER A 34 12.04 10.55 -5.55
N HIS A 35 12.56 9.50 -4.94
CA HIS A 35 13.05 9.51 -3.55
C HIS A 35 14.30 8.64 -3.42
N PRO A 36 15.38 9.11 -2.74
CA PRO A 36 16.63 8.35 -2.62
C PRO A 36 16.45 6.95 -2.02
N ASP A 37 15.54 6.82 -1.04
CA ASP A 37 15.28 5.53 -0.40
C ASP A 37 14.57 4.52 -1.30
N LEU A 38 14.05 4.94 -2.46
CA LEU A 38 13.24 4.11 -3.37
C LEU A 38 13.88 3.90 -4.74
N LYS A 39 14.90 4.70 -5.12
CA LYS A 39 15.43 4.75 -6.49
C LYS A 39 15.86 3.37 -7.04
N ASP A 40 16.43 2.53 -6.18
CA ASP A 40 16.96 1.22 -6.58
C ASP A 40 15.91 0.10 -6.51
N SER A 41 14.71 0.41 -6.00
CA SER A 41 13.62 -0.57 -5.85
C SER A 41 12.66 -0.57 -7.03
N ILE A 42 12.58 0.50 -7.83
CA ILE A 42 11.58 0.67 -8.89
C ILE A 42 12.01 -0.10 -10.13
N LEU A 43 11.25 -1.14 -10.52
CA LEU A 43 11.45 -1.91 -11.75
C LEU A 43 10.66 -1.33 -12.93
N CYS A 44 9.42 -0.94 -12.68
CA CYS A 44 8.51 -0.48 -13.71
C CYS A 44 7.48 0.48 -13.13
N PHE A 45 7.06 1.44 -13.95
CA PHE A 45 5.97 2.35 -13.66
C PHE A 45 5.03 2.43 -14.85
N ARG A 46 3.73 2.52 -14.60
CA ARG A 46 2.72 2.82 -15.63
C ARG A 46 1.63 3.72 -15.06
N ASP A 47 1.28 4.75 -15.82
CA ASP A 47 0.19 5.67 -15.51
C ASP A 47 -1.08 5.27 -16.27
N PHE A 48 -2.17 5.02 -15.54
CA PHE A 48 -3.50 4.71 -16.07
C PHE A 48 -4.47 5.88 -15.93
N SER A 49 -4.05 6.96 -15.25
CA SER A 49 -4.90 8.12 -14.94
C SER A 49 -4.62 9.33 -15.82
N GLY A 50 -3.37 9.57 -16.20
CA GLY A 50 -2.96 10.76 -16.95
C GLY A 50 -2.06 10.48 -18.15
N GLY A 51 -1.60 9.23 -18.33
CA GLY A 51 -0.83 8.79 -19.50
C GLY A 51 0.62 9.26 -19.55
N LYS A 52 1.23 9.73 -18.45
CA LYS A 52 2.64 10.12 -18.42
C LYS A 52 3.53 8.86 -18.38
N VAL A 53 4.68 8.94 -19.07
CA VAL A 53 5.63 7.82 -19.18
C VAL A 53 6.57 7.75 -17.98
N SER A 54 7.06 8.90 -17.51
CA SER A 54 7.98 8.96 -16.36
C SER A 54 7.25 8.81 -15.04
N ALA A 55 7.87 8.11 -14.08
CA ALA A 55 7.32 7.95 -12.75
C ALA A 55 7.15 9.29 -12.04
N TYR A 56 5.97 9.48 -11.45
CA TYR A 56 5.62 10.65 -10.65
C TYR A 56 4.51 10.30 -9.65
N ASP A 57 4.35 11.18 -8.66
CA ASP A 57 3.27 11.11 -7.68
C ASP A 57 2.91 12.55 -7.26
N ASP A 58 1.78 13.02 -7.75
CA ASP A 58 1.26 14.37 -7.52
C ASP A 58 0.37 14.49 -6.27
N ASN A 59 0.08 13.35 -5.62
CA ASN A 59 -0.64 13.27 -4.33
C ASN A 59 0.32 12.96 -3.17
N GLY A 60 1.27 12.04 -3.39
CA GLY A 60 2.26 11.59 -2.41
C GLY A 60 1.81 10.42 -1.53
N HIS A 61 0.61 9.85 -1.72
CA HIS A 61 0.17 8.67 -0.98
C HIS A 61 0.93 7.43 -1.43
N GLY A 62 1.00 7.17 -2.73
CA GLY A 62 1.69 6.00 -3.28
C GLY A 62 3.17 5.97 -2.94
N THR A 63 3.86 7.13 -2.98
CA THR A 63 5.26 7.24 -2.56
C THR A 63 5.44 6.89 -1.08
N HIS A 64 4.52 7.36 -0.23
CA HIS A 64 4.52 7.04 1.19
C HIS A 64 4.34 5.54 1.43
N ILE A 65 3.39 4.90 0.75
CA ILE A 65 3.15 3.44 0.79
C ILE A 65 4.39 2.67 0.29
N CYS A 66 4.98 3.06 -0.82
CA CYS A 66 6.21 2.44 -1.34
C CYS A 66 7.37 2.53 -0.33
N GLY A 67 7.49 3.65 0.38
CA GLY A 67 8.45 3.82 1.46
C GLY A 67 8.20 2.90 2.65
N ILE A 68 6.94 2.67 3.03
CA ILE A 68 6.56 1.69 4.06
C ILE A 68 6.93 0.27 3.62
N LEU A 69 6.73 -0.06 2.35
CA LEU A 69 7.03 -1.39 1.82
C LEU A 69 8.55 -1.60 1.69
N CYS A 70 9.24 -0.82 0.88
CA CYS A 70 10.57 -1.12 0.37
C CYS A 70 11.66 -0.08 0.69
N GLY A 71 11.34 1.04 1.33
CA GLY A 71 12.31 2.08 1.62
C GLY A 71 13.58 1.55 2.28
N ASN A 72 14.76 1.86 1.72
CA ASN A 72 16.03 1.40 2.29
C ASN A 72 16.47 2.19 3.54
N GLY A 73 15.84 3.36 3.79
CA GLY A 73 16.10 4.22 4.94
C GLY A 73 17.43 4.98 4.87
N GLN A 74 18.05 5.07 3.69
CA GLN A 74 19.35 5.74 3.50
C GLN A 74 19.34 7.17 4.06
N MET A 75 18.29 7.95 3.78
CA MET A 75 18.16 9.33 4.25
C MET A 75 18.00 9.46 5.77
N SER A 76 17.73 8.37 6.48
CA SER A 76 17.55 8.32 7.94
C SER A 76 18.65 7.52 8.67
N GLY A 77 19.74 7.16 8.00
CA GLY A 77 20.74 6.25 8.56
C GLY A 77 20.16 4.87 8.94
N GLY A 78 19.18 4.41 8.17
CA GLY A 78 18.51 3.11 8.36
C GLY A 78 17.36 3.09 9.37
N ARG A 79 17.09 4.18 10.08
CA ARG A 79 16.05 4.25 11.12
C ARG A 79 14.63 4.09 10.56
N LEU A 80 14.38 4.65 9.37
CA LEU A 80 13.08 4.65 8.73
C LEU A 80 12.97 3.65 7.56
N ARG A 81 13.74 2.57 7.62
CA ARG A 81 13.59 1.46 6.66
C ARG A 81 12.14 0.95 6.64
N GLY A 82 11.68 0.59 5.44
CA GLY A 82 10.40 -0.07 5.23
C GLY A 82 10.32 -1.46 5.88
N MET A 83 9.22 -2.16 5.63
CA MET A 83 8.96 -3.48 6.18
C MET A 83 9.72 -4.59 5.44
N ALA A 84 9.98 -4.40 4.15
CA ALA A 84 10.68 -5.34 3.28
C ALA A 84 11.76 -4.61 2.45
N PRO A 85 12.81 -4.05 3.11
CA PRO A 85 13.87 -3.34 2.40
C PRO A 85 14.62 -4.32 1.51
N GLY A 86 14.83 -3.93 0.24
CA GLY A 86 15.42 -4.80 -0.79
C GLY A 86 14.39 -5.48 -1.69
N CYS A 87 13.10 -5.40 -1.40
CA CYS A 87 12.05 -5.75 -2.36
C CYS A 87 12.05 -4.79 -3.56
N ARG A 88 11.51 -5.26 -4.66
CA ARG A 88 11.34 -4.50 -5.89
C ARG A 88 9.89 -4.05 -6.08
N LEU A 89 9.69 -2.96 -6.79
CA LEU A 89 8.39 -2.33 -6.99
C LEU A 89 8.02 -2.28 -8.46
N VAL A 90 6.79 -2.68 -8.76
CA VAL A 90 6.08 -2.43 -10.01
C VAL A 90 4.90 -1.54 -9.66
N VAL A 91 4.87 -0.29 -10.13
CA VAL A 91 3.90 0.71 -9.65
C VAL A 91 2.97 1.13 -10.77
N GLY A 92 1.67 0.96 -10.56
CA GLY A 92 0.60 1.48 -11.40
C GLY A 92 -0.04 2.70 -10.74
N LYS A 93 0.02 3.87 -11.39
CA LYS A 93 -0.78 5.02 -10.97
C LYS A 93 -2.19 4.84 -11.51
N VAL A 94 -3.13 4.59 -10.60
CA VAL A 94 -4.55 4.38 -10.90
C VAL A 94 -5.45 5.45 -10.29
N LEU A 95 -4.86 6.33 -9.47
CA LEU A 95 -5.52 7.45 -8.80
C LEU A 95 -4.90 8.78 -9.25
N ASP A 96 -5.71 9.82 -9.25
CA ASP A 96 -5.32 11.20 -9.59
C ASP A 96 -4.62 11.93 -8.43
N GLU A 97 -4.40 13.23 -8.60
CA GLU A 97 -3.77 14.11 -7.60
C GLU A 97 -4.60 14.30 -6.32
N LYS A 98 -5.89 13.99 -6.34
CA LYS A 98 -6.77 14.04 -5.17
C LYS A 98 -6.85 12.71 -4.43
N GLY A 99 -6.30 11.64 -5.04
CA GLY A 99 -6.42 10.28 -4.55
C GLY A 99 -7.74 9.61 -4.97
N ASP A 100 -8.44 10.21 -5.93
CA ASP A 100 -9.64 9.64 -6.53
C ASP A 100 -9.29 8.81 -7.77
N GLY A 101 -10.07 7.78 -8.06
CA GLY A 101 -9.85 6.94 -9.23
C GLY A 101 -11.12 6.28 -9.72
N MET A 102 -11.14 5.97 -11.01
CA MET A 102 -12.23 5.23 -11.63
C MET A 102 -12.00 3.73 -11.48
N THR A 103 -13.09 2.97 -11.46
CA THR A 103 -13.03 1.51 -11.42
C THR A 103 -12.29 0.94 -12.65
N GLU A 104 -12.44 1.60 -13.78
CA GLU A 104 -11.80 1.24 -15.05
C GLU A 104 -10.28 1.35 -14.99
N THR A 105 -9.75 2.42 -14.38
CA THR A 105 -8.29 2.58 -14.19
C THR A 105 -7.73 1.52 -13.24
N MET A 106 -8.49 1.18 -12.19
CA MET A 106 -8.11 0.11 -11.27
C MET A 106 -8.11 -1.25 -11.96
N LEU A 107 -9.15 -1.58 -12.74
CA LEU A 107 -9.22 -2.83 -13.51
C LEU A 107 -8.06 -2.94 -14.50
N ALA A 108 -7.78 -1.88 -15.27
CA ALA A 108 -6.65 -1.84 -16.20
C ALA A 108 -5.30 -2.02 -15.49
N GLY A 109 -5.15 -1.42 -14.31
CA GLY A 109 -3.96 -1.61 -13.47
C GLY A 109 -3.81 -3.05 -12.98
N MET A 110 -4.88 -3.68 -12.53
CA MET A 110 -4.86 -5.08 -12.08
C MET A 110 -4.54 -6.04 -13.23
N GLU A 111 -5.15 -5.84 -14.39
CA GLU A 111 -4.86 -6.63 -15.59
C GLU A 111 -3.39 -6.51 -16.00
N TRP A 112 -2.86 -5.28 -16.04
CA TRP A 112 -1.45 -5.07 -16.31
C TRP A 112 -0.52 -5.76 -15.32
N VAL A 113 -0.87 -5.81 -14.05
CA VAL A 113 -0.08 -6.53 -13.03
C VAL A 113 -0.08 -8.03 -13.34
N LEU A 114 -1.22 -8.62 -13.69
CA LEU A 114 -1.34 -10.04 -14.05
C LEU A 114 -0.53 -10.36 -15.31
N ASP A 115 -0.66 -9.56 -16.36
CA ASP A 115 0.06 -9.76 -17.63
C ASP A 115 1.59 -9.70 -17.46
N ASN A 116 2.06 -8.95 -16.47
CA ASN A 116 3.49 -8.75 -16.20
C ASN A 116 4.02 -9.58 -15.01
N ARG A 117 3.20 -10.44 -14.39
CA ARG A 117 3.59 -11.16 -13.18
C ARG A 117 4.82 -12.05 -13.37
N GLU A 118 4.90 -12.78 -14.48
CA GLU A 118 6.04 -13.65 -14.78
C GLU A 118 7.29 -12.82 -15.11
N ARG A 119 7.13 -11.78 -15.94
CA ARG A 119 8.23 -10.91 -16.36
C ARG A 119 8.95 -10.27 -15.16
N PHE A 120 8.19 -9.79 -14.18
CA PHE A 120 8.74 -9.11 -13.02
C PHE A 120 8.73 -9.98 -11.76
N GLN A 121 8.31 -11.23 -11.84
CA GLN A 121 8.20 -12.15 -10.68
C GLN A 121 7.35 -11.55 -9.55
N ILE A 122 6.19 -10.96 -9.90
CA ILE A 122 5.29 -10.33 -8.95
C ILE A 122 4.64 -11.40 -8.07
N ARG A 123 4.71 -11.23 -6.74
CA ARG A 123 4.14 -12.16 -5.75
C ARG A 123 3.12 -11.49 -4.82
N VAL A 124 3.15 -10.18 -4.72
CA VAL A 124 2.23 -9.42 -3.87
C VAL A 124 1.65 -8.27 -4.68
N LEU A 125 0.35 -8.03 -4.55
CA LEU A 125 -0.35 -6.85 -5.05
C LEU A 125 -0.92 -6.07 -3.86
N ASN A 126 -0.42 -4.86 -3.66
CA ASN A 126 -0.90 -3.94 -2.65
C ASN A 126 -1.88 -2.92 -3.24
N ILE A 127 -3.07 -2.82 -2.64
CA ILE A 127 -4.12 -1.85 -2.99
C ILE A 127 -4.51 -1.10 -1.71
N SER A 128 -3.79 -0.02 -1.42
CA SER A 128 -3.98 0.79 -0.20
C SER A 128 -4.99 1.92 -0.39
N VAL A 129 -6.06 1.66 -1.15
CA VAL A 129 -7.09 2.65 -1.44
C VAL A 129 -8.47 2.13 -1.06
N GLY A 130 -9.27 2.99 -0.45
CA GLY A 130 -10.65 2.69 -0.11
C GLY A 130 -11.54 2.82 -1.33
N ILE A 131 -11.95 1.70 -1.92
CA ILE A 131 -13.02 1.71 -2.93
C ILE A 131 -14.33 1.92 -2.19
N SER A 132 -15.00 3.06 -2.46
CA SER A 132 -16.29 3.38 -1.87
C SER A 132 -17.29 2.25 -2.16
N ARG A 133 -18.26 2.04 -1.21
CA ARG A 133 -19.36 1.09 -1.41
C ARG A 133 -20.04 1.35 -2.76
N LEU A 134 -19.49 0.76 -3.80
CA LEU A 134 -20.23 0.53 -5.02
C LEU A 134 -21.31 -0.49 -4.62
N ARG A 135 -22.59 -0.09 -4.65
CA ARG A 135 -23.69 -1.06 -4.62
C ARG A 135 -23.29 -2.17 -5.58
N GLN A 136 -23.75 -3.42 -5.38
CA GLN A 136 -23.38 -4.61 -6.16
C GLN A 136 -23.51 -4.36 -7.68
N THR A 137 -22.56 -3.61 -8.23
CA THR A 137 -22.51 -3.24 -9.64
C THR A 137 -21.69 -4.29 -10.40
N GLN A 138 -21.90 -4.39 -11.69
CA GLN A 138 -21.08 -5.23 -12.57
C GLN A 138 -19.58 -4.90 -12.43
N LYS A 139 -19.23 -3.62 -12.22
CA LYS A 139 -17.86 -3.16 -12.02
C LYS A 139 -17.22 -3.71 -10.73
N LEU A 140 -17.99 -3.76 -9.63
CA LEU A 140 -17.49 -4.35 -8.38
C LEU A 140 -17.26 -5.86 -8.52
N ARG A 141 -18.17 -6.56 -9.24
CA ARG A 141 -17.98 -7.98 -9.52
C ARG A 141 -16.71 -8.22 -10.33
N ALA A 142 -16.45 -7.41 -11.35
CA ALA A 142 -15.23 -7.49 -12.15
C ALA A 142 -13.96 -7.29 -11.29
N LEU A 143 -13.95 -6.30 -10.39
CA LEU A 143 -12.82 -6.09 -9.45
C LEU A 143 -12.60 -7.32 -8.56
N LYS A 144 -13.66 -7.89 -7.99
CA LYS A 144 -13.56 -9.09 -7.14
C LYS A 144 -13.09 -10.32 -7.94
N GLN A 145 -13.54 -10.47 -9.18
CA GLN A 145 -13.03 -11.51 -10.07
C GLN A 145 -11.54 -11.35 -10.37
N MET A 146 -11.07 -10.12 -10.56
CA MET A 146 -9.65 -9.85 -10.76
C MET A 146 -8.80 -10.17 -9.52
N THR A 147 -9.30 -9.89 -8.30
CA THR A 147 -8.58 -10.31 -7.07
C THR A 147 -8.55 -11.83 -6.92
N GLN A 148 -9.62 -12.52 -7.27
CA GLN A 148 -9.67 -13.98 -7.26
C GLN A 148 -8.67 -14.56 -8.28
N ARG A 149 -8.68 -14.05 -9.51
CA ARG A 149 -7.74 -14.45 -10.55
C ARG A 149 -6.28 -14.23 -10.11
N ALA A 150 -5.97 -13.06 -9.53
CA ALA A 150 -4.63 -12.77 -9.02
C ALA A 150 -4.18 -13.81 -7.99
N TRP A 151 -5.07 -14.19 -7.07
CA TRP A 151 -4.78 -15.21 -6.06
C TRP A 151 -4.56 -16.60 -6.70
N GLU A 152 -5.39 -17.01 -7.65
CA GLU A 152 -5.26 -18.28 -8.37
C GLU A 152 -3.97 -18.35 -9.18
N GLU A 153 -3.51 -17.20 -9.67
CA GLU A 153 -2.24 -17.05 -10.38
C GLU A 153 -1.02 -16.85 -9.43
N GLY A 154 -1.19 -17.02 -8.12
CA GLY A 154 -0.12 -17.02 -7.12
C GLY A 154 0.32 -15.64 -6.65
N ILE A 155 -0.50 -14.60 -6.83
CA ILE A 155 -0.28 -13.25 -6.30
C ILE A 155 -1.12 -13.07 -5.03
N VAL A 156 -0.48 -12.78 -3.91
CA VAL A 156 -1.15 -12.41 -2.66
C VAL A 156 -1.67 -10.98 -2.77
N VAL A 157 -2.98 -10.81 -2.71
CA VAL A 157 -3.61 -9.48 -2.76
C VAL A 157 -3.83 -8.95 -1.35
N VAL A 158 -3.31 -7.77 -1.05
CA VAL A 158 -3.46 -7.07 0.23
C VAL A 158 -4.22 -5.77 0.00
N CYS A 159 -5.32 -5.59 0.74
CA CYS A 159 -6.19 -4.42 0.61
C CYS A 159 -6.37 -3.70 1.93
N ALA A 160 -6.53 -2.37 1.88
CA ALA A 160 -6.95 -1.59 3.04
C ALA A 160 -8.41 -1.87 3.42
N ALA A 161 -8.70 -1.93 4.72
CA ALA A 161 -10.06 -2.00 5.24
C ALA A 161 -10.90 -0.77 4.88
N GLY A 162 -10.24 0.35 4.61
CA GLY A 162 -10.85 1.64 4.33
C GLY A 162 -11.05 2.48 5.60
N ASN A 163 -11.45 3.76 5.39
CA ASN A 163 -11.49 4.78 6.45
C ASN A 163 -12.93 5.24 6.77
N ARG A 164 -13.91 4.35 6.61
CA ARG A 164 -15.34 4.67 6.85
C ARG A 164 -15.91 4.08 8.15
N GLY A 165 -15.05 3.47 8.99
CA GLY A 165 -15.44 3.03 10.33
C GLY A 165 -15.82 4.21 11.24
N PRO A 166 -16.17 3.94 12.50
CA PRO A 166 -16.07 2.66 13.20
C PRO A 166 -17.32 1.76 13.08
N GLY A 167 -18.36 2.17 12.38
CA GLY A 167 -19.61 1.41 12.26
C GLY A 167 -19.43 0.05 11.58
N ASP A 168 -20.37 -0.86 11.81
CA ASP A 168 -20.41 -2.16 11.15
C ASP A 168 -20.63 -2.04 9.64
N GLY A 169 -20.15 -3.02 8.90
CA GLY A 169 -20.30 -3.08 7.46
C GLY A 169 -19.61 -1.93 6.70
N THR A 170 -18.54 -1.35 7.22
CA THR A 170 -17.78 -0.22 6.64
C THR A 170 -16.49 -0.66 5.93
N ILE A 171 -16.22 -1.96 5.83
CA ILE A 171 -15.12 -2.50 5.03
C ILE A 171 -15.22 -1.99 3.58
N SER A 172 -14.08 -1.63 2.99
CA SER A 172 -14.00 -1.25 1.57
C SER A 172 -14.52 -2.39 0.68
N SER A 173 -15.18 -2.05 -0.42
CA SER A 173 -15.84 -3.04 -1.28
C SER A 173 -14.91 -4.11 -1.86
N LEU A 174 -13.62 -3.85 -1.99
CA LEU A 174 -12.63 -4.83 -2.41
C LEU A 174 -12.15 -5.69 -1.23
N GLY A 175 -12.05 -5.09 -0.05
CA GLY A 175 -11.58 -5.75 1.17
C GLY A 175 -12.55 -6.78 1.75
N ASP A 176 -13.81 -6.83 1.33
CA ASP A 176 -14.77 -7.85 1.78
C ASP A 176 -14.63 -9.21 1.05
N GLY A 177 -13.72 -9.29 0.07
CA GLY A 177 -13.45 -10.51 -0.71
C GLY A 177 -12.72 -11.58 0.10
N ARG A 178 -13.04 -12.89 -0.20
CA ARG A 178 -12.38 -14.03 0.46
C ARG A 178 -10.93 -14.24 0.03
N LYS A 179 -10.57 -13.81 -1.16
CA LYS A 179 -9.24 -13.98 -1.76
C LYS A 179 -8.40 -12.71 -1.68
N VAL A 180 -8.58 -11.96 -0.60
CA VAL A 180 -7.76 -10.78 -0.26
C VAL A 180 -7.44 -10.79 1.22
N ILE A 181 -6.26 -10.33 1.57
CA ILE A 181 -5.89 -10.04 2.97
C ILE A 181 -6.28 -8.60 3.23
N THR A 182 -7.29 -8.40 4.06
CA THR A 182 -7.79 -7.07 4.41
C THR A 182 -7.16 -6.60 5.70
N VAL A 183 -6.53 -5.43 5.66
CA VAL A 183 -5.79 -4.89 6.79
C VAL A 183 -6.52 -3.66 7.32
N GLY A 184 -6.89 -3.73 8.59
CA GLY A 184 -7.41 -2.59 9.37
C GLY A 184 -6.30 -1.88 10.13
N CYS A 185 -6.66 -0.80 10.82
CA CYS A 185 -5.72 -0.04 11.64
C CYS A 185 -5.95 -0.31 13.14
N HIS A 186 -4.83 -0.53 13.88
CA HIS A 186 -4.78 -0.57 15.32
C HIS A 186 -3.39 -0.20 15.82
N ASP A 187 -3.26 0.88 16.58
CA ASP A 187 -1.96 1.41 17.01
C ASP A 187 -1.38 0.73 18.26
N GLY A 188 -2.16 -0.15 18.90
CA GLY A 188 -1.75 -0.84 20.13
C GLY A 188 -1.52 0.11 21.32
N ALA A 189 -1.02 -0.44 22.43
CA ALA A 189 -0.73 0.30 23.65
C ALA A 189 0.49 1.24 23.55
N PHE A 190 1.24 1.20 22.45
CA PHE A 190 2.46 1.97 22.28
C PHE A 190 2.26 3.42 21.79
N TYR A 191 1.02 3.81 21.46
CA TYR A 191 0.76 5.17 21.01
C TYR A 191 0.52 6.07 22.24
N ARG A 192 1.50 6.91 22.55
CA ARG A 192 1.39 7.89 23.64
C ARG A 192 0.46 9.03 23.23
N GLY A 193 -0.64 9.24 23.96
CA GLY A 193 -1.44 10.46 23.91
C GLY A 193 -2.88 10.30 23.42
N ASN A 194 -3.19 9.40 22.54
CA ASN A 194 -4.56 9.00 22.20
C ASN A 194 -4.51 7.57 21.64
N PRO A 195 -4.58 6.56 22.51
CA PRO A 195 -4.64 5.19 22.06
C PRO A 195 -5.86 5.05 21.16
N ASN A 196 -5.65 4.46 19.99
CA ASN A 196 -6.70 4.03 19.08
C ASN A 196 -7.36 5.12 18.21
N ARG A 197 -6.63 6.15 17.77
CA ARG A 197 -7.17 7.06 16.73
C ARG A 197 -7.68 6.28 15.50
N CYS A 198 -7.01 5.19 15.14
CA CYS A 198 -7.48 4.29 14.08
C CYS A 198 -8.86 3.70 14.34
N GLU A 199 -9.24 3.49 15.58
CA GLU A 199 -10.54 2.90 15.92
C GLU A 199 -11.71 3.79 15.51
N THR A 200 -11.48 5.08 15.34
CA THR A 200 -12.52 6.03 14.93
C THR A 200 -12.82 6.01 13.45
N TYR A 201 -11.93 5.45 12.62
CA TYR A 201 -12.12 5.46 11.17
C TYR A 201 -11.87 4.13 10.45
N SER A 202 -11.11 3.19 11.05
CA SER A 202 -10.79 1.92 10.40
C SER A 202 -12.05 1.13 10.06
N GLY A 203 -12.15 0.68 8.80
CA GLY A 203 -13.29 -0.10 8.32
C GLY A 203 -13.47 -1.40 9.08
N ARG A 204 -14.73 -1.79 9.35
CA ARG A 204 -15.13 -3.02 10.05
C ARG A 204 -16.09 -3.82 9.20
N GLY A 205 -16.02 -5.15 9.34
CA GLY A 205 -16.94 -6.07 8.70
C GLY A 205 -18.35 -5.95 9.26
N ASP A 206 -19.28 -6.64 8.59
CA ASP A 206 -20.66 -6.74 9.07
C ASP A 206 -20.78 -8.00 9.94
N ALA A 207 -21.06 -7.82 11.22
CA ALA A 207 -21.26 -8.92 12.15
C ALA A 207 -22.43 -9.83 11.74
N ALA A 208 -23.43 -9.31 11.02
CA ALA A 208 -24.57 -10.06 10.55
C ALA A 208 -24.24 -10.99 9.38
N SER A 209 -23.21 -10.69 8.59
CA SER A 209 -22.79 -11.54 7.47
C SER A 209 -22.04 -12.80 7.88
N GLY A 210 -21.59 -12.89 9.11
CA GLY A 210 -20.74 -13.97 9.65
C GLY A 210 -19.31 -13.97 9.11
N GLU A 211 -18.94 -13.06 8.22
CA GLU A 211 -17.57 -12.90 7.72
C GLU A 211 -16.78 -11.95 8.60
N LYS A 212 -15.69 -12.47 9.20
CA LYS A 212 -14.78 -11.67 10.01
C LYS A 212 -13.82 -10.90 9.13
N LYS A 213 -14.02 -9.58 9.02
CA LYS A 213 -13.11 -8.64 8.37
C LYS A 213 -12.88 -7.42 9.28
N PRO A 214 -11.70 -6.82 9.30
CA PRO A 214 -10.48 -7.17 8.53
C PRO A 214 -9.87 -8.50 9.01
N ASP A 215 -9.02 -9.12 8.18
CA ASP A 215 -8.31 -10.36 8.51
C ASP A 215 -7.25 -10.12 9.59
N LEU A 216 -6.62 -8.94 9.56
CA LEU A 216 -5.62 -8.51 10.53
C LEU A 216 -5.61 -6.99 10.67
N VAL A 217 -4.87 -6.49 11.65
CA VAL A 217 -4.66 -5.06 11.89
C VAL A 217 -3.18 -4.74 11.99
N ALA A 218 -2.83 -3.50 11.63
CA ALA A 218 -1.48 -2.97 11.72
C ALA A 218 -1.48 -1.52 12.21
N PRO A 219 -0.38 -1.00 12.78
CA PRO A 219 -0.28 0.41 13.12
C PRO A 219 -0.44 1.31 11.89
N GLY A 220 -1.28 2.34 11.99
CA GLY A 220 -1.56 3.24 10.87
C GLY A 220 -1.59 4.73 11.23
N THR A 221 -1.42 5.12 12.51
CA THR A 221 -1.42 6.53 12.90
C THR A 221 -0.01 7.12 12.89
N ASP A 222 0.14 8.31 12.26
CA ASP A 222 1.38 9.09 12.19
C ASP A 222 2.58 8.24 11.72
N ILE A 223 2.37 7.47 10.68
CA ILE A 223 3.41 6.64 10.07
C ILE A 223 4.35 7.54 9.26
N LEU A 224 5.60 7.62 9.70
CA LEU A 224 6.63 8.42 9.04
C LEU A 224 7.28 7.61 7.92
N SER A 225 7.15 8.07 6.67
CA SER A 225 7.67 7.39 5.46
C SER A 225 8.05 8.40 4.37
N CYS A 226 8.48 7.90 3.20
CA CYS A 226 8.97 8.69 2.09
C CYS A 226 7.99 9.78 1.65
N ASN A 227 8.52 10.98 1.40
CA ASN A 227 7.76 12.13 0.94
C ASN A 227 7.99 12.37 -0.55
N ALA A 228 6.95 12.32 -1.36
CA ALA A 228 7.00 12.65 -2.80
C ALA A 228 7.42 14.11 -3.05
N GLY A 229 7.10 15.01 -2.11
CA GLY A 229 7.44 16.43 -2.15
C GLY A 229 8.84 16.77 -1.65
N CYS A 230 9.73 15.78 -1.43
CA CYS A 230 11.11 16.08 -1.04
C CYS A 230 11.83 16.86 -2.15
N LYS A 231 12.59 17.88 -1.75
CA LYS A 231 13.27 18.78 -2.70
C LYS A 231 14.77 18.77 -2.43
N MET A 232 15.55 18.91 -3.50
CA MET A 232 16.97 19.19 -3.39
C MET A 232 17.18 20.70 -3.28
N GLN A 233 17.83 21.14 -2.22
CA GLN A 233 18.18 22.53 -2.00
C GLN A 233 19.65 22.61 -1.56
N TYR A 234 20.47 23.39 -2.28
CA TYR A 234 21.90 23.54 -2.01
C TYR A 234 22.64 22.20 -1.82
N GLY A 235 22.33 21.20 -2.67
CA GLY A 235 22.96 19.87 -2.60
C GLY A 235 22.44 18.96 -1.47
N THR A 236 21.49 19.42 -0.67
CA THR A 236 20.88 18.65 0.43
C THR A 236 19.41 18.38 0.14
N ILE A 237 18.97 17.16 0.44
CA ILE A 237 17.54 16.80 0.34
C ILE A 237 16.84 17.27 1.61
N ILE A 238 15.82 18.09 1.44
CA ILE A 238 14.99 18.60 2.52
C ILE A 238 13.64 17.90 2.55
N ASN A 239 13.09 17.70 3.76
CA ASN A 239 11.84 17.03 4.02
C ASN A 239 11.71 15.65 3.34
N PRO A 240 12.69 14.74 3.52
CA PRO A 240 12.65 13.42 2.86
C PRO A 240 11.51 12.54 3.39
N TYR A 241 10.94 12.84 4.54
CA TYR A 241 9.88 12.04 5.15
C TYR A 241 8.70 12.89 5.58
N ILE A 242 7.53 12.27 5.55
CA ILE A 242 6.26 12.85 5.98
C ILE A 242 5.47 11.83 6.79
N ALA A 243 4.71 12.29 7.79
CA ALA A 243 3.79 11.45 8.54
C ALA A 243 2.41 11.45 7.87
N LYS A 244 1.83 10.27 7.67
CA LYS A 244 0.44 10.09 7.23
C LYS A 244 -0.26 9.08 8.12
N SER A 245 -1.60 9.14 8.16
CA SER A 245 -2.47 8.20 8.88
C SER A 245 -3.51 7.63 7.92
N GLY A 246 -3.78 6.31 8.05
CA GLY A 246 -4.75 5.60 7.24
C GLY A 246 -4.75 4.11 7.56
#